data_7cccce62172755a3f7f9f54d607d7d8b
#
_entry.id   7cccce62172755a3f7f9f54d607d7d8b
#
_cell.length_a   1.000
_cell.length_b   1.000
_cell.length_c   1.000
_cell.angle_alpha   90.00
_cell.angle_beta   90.00
_cell.angle_gamma   90.00
#
_symmetry.space_group_name_H-M   'P 1'
#
loop_
_entity.id
_entity.type
_entity.pdbx_description
1 polymer ?
#
loop_
_entity_poly.entity_id
_entity_poly.type
_entity_poly.pdbx_seq_one_letter_code
_entity_poly.pdbx_strand_id
1 'polypeptide(L)'
;MTEENRNEGRPTADDAALTGFALLQTPAWEADRFRDLLEADWGEKIEAPMPAPGRPWIFPYAGSVVVVGLEAYSLPARIGEDAARSAWPLAEEVAHNHLGAVIVAVVPESASLAENARNFVKVLSSLSKLPNVMGLASAGQIFSPAAFRSAALQIEEAPEMFPASLVIYFGTWQETEGAQPNGCTFGLGRFALPEIEVEPSELDAAAVRALLEAAVRVQMETGKVFKDGDVFAHQGVEYVVHFGPSTGIPGTSTLHLEKH
;
A
#
# COMPACT_ATOMS: atom_id res chain seq x y z
N MET A 1 19.65 32.59 9.39
CA MET A 1 18.85 31.35 9.53
C MET A 1 18.59 30.88 8.12
N THR A 2 19.43 29.98 7.67
CA THR A 2 19.58 29.53 6.29
C THR A 2 18.48 28.53 5.94
N GLU A 3 18.02 28.55 4.69
CA GLU A 3 16.97 27.69 4.10
C GLU A 3 17.28 26.17 4.14
N GLU A 4 18.44 25.77 4.66
CA GLU A 4 18.88 24.36 4.74
C GLU A 4 18.09 23.46 5.70
N ASN A 5 17.28 24.02 6.60
CA ASN A 5 16.58 23.26 7.65
C ASN A 5 15.13 22.89 7.32
N ARG A 6 14.68 22.99 6.05
CA ARG A 6 13.31 22.63 5.65
C ARG A 6 13.17 21.28 4.95
N ASN A 7 14.28 20.56 4.72
CA ASN A 7 14.29 19.32 3.97
C ASN A 7 14.50 18.07 4.83
N GLU A 8 14.65 18.22 6.14
CA GLU A 8 14.73 17.08 7.07
C GLU A 8 13.32 16.52 7.28
N GLY A 9 12.98 15.44 6.56
CA GLY A 9 11.74 14.68 6.73
C GLY A 9 10.91 14.44 5.46
N ARG A 10 11.25 15.00 4.31
CA ARG A 10 10.62 14.57 3.06
C ARG A 10 11.32 13.33 2.53
N PRO A 11 10.56 12.24 2.24
CA PRO A 11 11.16 11.08 1.58
C PRO A 11 11.78 11.51 0.24
N THR A 12 12.91 10.92 -0.10
CA THR A 12 13.45 11.07 -1.46
C THR A 12 12.48 10.43 -2.46
N ALA A 13 12.63 10.72 -3.75
CA ALA A 13 11.79 10.10 -4.78
C ALA A 13 11.83 8.56 -4.72
N ASP A 14 12.98 7.99 -4.37
CA ASP A 14 13.16 6.54 -4.20
C ASP A 14 12.43 6.02 -2.94
N ASP A 15 12.45 6.78 -1.85
CA ASP A 15 11.74 6.42 -0.61
C ASP A 15 10.21 6.49 -0.78
N ALA A 16 9.73 7.41 -1.60
CA ALA A 16 8.31 7.63 -1.89
C ALA A 16 7.75 6.72 -3.00
N ALA A 17 8.59 5.94 -3.66
CA ALA A 17 8.16 5.00 -4.69
C ALA A 17 7.32 3.87 -4.09
N LEU A 18 6.16 3.63 -4.71
CA LEU A 18 5.30 2.50 -4.37
C LEU A 18 5.58 1.36 -5.35
N THR A 19 5.85 0.18 -4.82
CA THR A 19 6.15 -1.02 -5.62
C THR A 19 5.17 -2.13 -5.30
N GLY A 20 4.68 -2.80 -6.35
CA GLY A 20 3.79 -3.95 -6.24
C GLY A 20 3.99 -4.91 -7.40
N PHE A 21 3.30 -6.05 -7.35
CA PHE A 21 3.46 -7.12 -8.32
C PHE A 21 2.09 -7.67 -8.74
N ALA A 22 1.91 -7.91 -10.03
CA ALA A 22 0.85 -8.80 -10.52
C ALA A 22 1.49 -10.17 -10.78
N LEU A 23 1.08 -11.17 -10.00
CA LEU A 23 1.58 -12.54 -10.04
C LEU A 23 0.91 -13.30 -11.19
N LEU A 24 1.71 -13.92 -12.05
CA LEU A 24 1.25 -14.49 -13.33
C LEU A 24 1.27 -16.01 -13.33
N GLN A 25 0.23 -16.62 -13.90
CA GLN A 25 0.17 -18.04 -14.18
C GLN A 25 1.17 -18.46 -15.28
N THR A 26 1.42 -17.57 -16.24
CA THR A 26 2.42 -17.76 -17.30
C THR A 26 3.28 -16.52 -17.38
N PRO A 27 4.61 -16.63 -17.69
CA PRO A 27 5.51 -15.49 -17.71
C PRO A 27 5.33 -14.66 -19.00
N ALA A 28 4.13 -14.16 -19.20
CA ALA A 28 3.75 -13.33 -20.35
C ALA A 28 2.73 -12.28 -19.94
N TRP A 29 2.83 -11.09 -20.49
CA TRP A 29 1.84 -10.03 -20.32
C TRP A 29 1.63 -9.27 -21.63
N GLU A 30 0.43 -8.71 -21.78
CA GLU A 30 -0.01 -7.99 -22.97
C GLU A 30 -0.02 -6.48 -22.65
N ALA A 31 1.09 -5.80 -22.97
CA ALA A 31 1.23 -4.37 -22.63
C ALA A 31 0.18 -3.48 -23.31
N ASP A 32 -0.17 -3.77 -24.59
CA ASP A 32 -1.23 -3.04 -25.30
C ASP A 32 -2.58 -3.20 -24.59
N ARG A 33 -2.93 -4.42 -24.22
CA ARG A 33 -4.18 -4.71 -23.52
C ARG A 33 -4.21 -4.04 -22.14
N PHE A 34 -3.09 -4.02 -21.43
CA PHE A 34 -2.98 -3.31 -20.16
C PHE A 34 -3.22 -1.81 -20.34
N ARG A 35 -2.58 -1.18 -21.35
CA ARG A 35 -2.83 0.23 -21.69
C ARG A 35 -4.31 0.49 -21.91
N ASP A 36 -4.93 -0.29 -22.79
CA ASP A 36 -6.34 -0.11 -23.14
C ASP A 36 -7.27 -0.27 -21.91
N LEU A 37 -6.94 -1.19 -20.99
CA LEU A 37 -7.66 -1.34 -19.72
C LEU A 37 -7.45 -0.13 -18.80
N LEU A 38 -6.21 0.34 -18.64
CA LEU A 38 -5.89 1.49 -17.78
C LEU A 38 -6.59 2.77 -18.26
N GLU A 39 -6.57 3.01 -19.58
CA GLU A 39 -7.27 4.15 -20.21
C GLU A 39 -8.80 4.03 -20.07
N ALA A 40 -9.35 2.84 -20.27
CA ALA A 40 -10.79 2.60 -20.17
C ALA A 40 -11.30 2.71 -18.73
N ASP A 41 -10.50 2.25 -17.76
CA ASP A 41 -10.90 2.26 -16.36
C ASP A 41 -10.87 3.65 -15.73
N TRP A 42 -9.88 4.47 -16.09
CA TRP A 42 -9.59 5.70 -15.36
C TRP A 42 -9.62 6.97 -16.23
N GLY A 43 -9.87 6.84 -17.54
CA GLY A 43 -10.09 7.95 -18.45
C GLY A 43 -8.83 8.74 -18.85
N GLU A 44 -7.66 8.36 -18.36
CA GLU A 44 -6.40 9.04 -18.70
C GLU A 44 -5.69 8.33 -19.85
N LYS A 45 -5.37 9.08 -20.92
CA LYS A 45 -4.66 8.55 -22.09
C LYS A 45 -3.16 8.47 -21.83
N ILE A 46 -2.56 7.38 -22.32
CA ILE A 46 -1.13 7.14 -22.23
C ILE A 46 -0.51 7.36 -23.62
N GLU A 47 0.11 8.51 -23.80
CA GLU A 47 0.74 8.88 -25.09
C GLU A 47 2.14 8.27 -25.30
N ALA A 48 2.71 7.65 -24.26
CA ALA A 48 4.03 7.05 -24.35
C ALA A 48 4.04 5.86 -25.34
N PRO A 49 5.09 5.75 -26.17
CA PRO A 49 5.21 4.63 -27.11
C PRO A 49 5.32 3.30 -26.36
N MET A 50 4.79 2.24 -26.98
CA MET A 50 4.91 0.90 -26.41
C MET A 50 6.38 0.48 -26.28
N PRO A 51 6.73 -0.26 -25.22
CA PRO A 51 8.10 -0.67 -24.99
C PRO A 51 8.55 -1.69 -26.05
N ALA A 52 9.84 -1.70 -26.34
CA ALA A 52 10.42 -2.80 -27.09
C ALA A 52 10.29 -4.13 -26.27
N PRO A 53 10.19 -5.29 -26.95
CA PRO A 53 10.08 -6.58 -26.28
C PRO A 53 11.18 -6.78 -25.22
N GLY A 54 10.78 -7.23 -24.03
CA GLY A 54 11.66 -7.46 -22.88
C GLY A 54 12.20 -6.21 -22.19
N ARG A 55 11.71 -5.03 -22.55
CA ARG A 55 12.06 -3.79 -21.86
C ARG A 55 10.92 -3.34 -20.94
N PRO A 56 11.21 -2.69 -19.82
CA PRO A 56 10.19 -2.06 -18.99
C PRO A 56 9.52 -0.92 -19.77
N TRP A 57 8.23 -0.76 -19.56
CA TRP A 57 7.49 0.39 -20.06
C TRP A 57 7.51 1.49 -19.02
N ILE A 58 7.95 2.68 -19.40
CA ILE A 58 8.05 3.85 -18.54
C ILE A 58 7.19 4.94 -19.16
N PHE A 59 6.23 5.45 -18.39
CA PHE A 59 5.33 6.47 -18.88
C PHE A 59 4.85 7.41 -17.76
N PRO A 60 4.57 8.70 -18.09
CA PRO A 60 3.92 9.61 -17.17
C PRO A 60 2.44 9.23 -17.00
N TYR A 61 1.92 9.36 -15.79
CA TYR A 61 0.53 9.07 -15.46
C TYR A 61 0.07 9.93 -14.27
N ALA A 62 -0.86 10.88 -14.51
CA ALA A 62 -1.46 11.72 -13.47
C ALA A 62 -0.45 12.33 -12.48
N GLY A 63 0.65 12.92 -12.99
CA GLY A 63 1.70 13.54 -12.17
C GLY A 63 2.65 12.56 -11.47
N SER A 64 2.58 11.28 -11.81
CA SER A 64 3.54 10.24 -11.40
C SER A 64 4.28 9.69 -12.63
N VAL A 65 5.42 9.07 -12.39
CA VAL A 65 6.10 8.21 -13.38
C VAL A 65 5.81 6.76 -13.03
N VAL A 66 5.24 6.04 -13.98
CA VAL A 66 4.92 4.62 -13.87
C VAL A 66 5.97 3.80 -14.60
N VAL A 67 6.49 2.77 -13.94
CA VAL A 67 7.39 1.77 -14.51
C VAL A 67 6.72 0.41 -14.40
N VAL A 68 6.54 -0.28 -15.52
CA VAL A 68 5.95 -1.62 -15.58
C VAL A 68 6.88 -2.55 -16.33
N GLY A 69 7.24 -3.66 -15.72
CA GLY A 69 8.19 -4.62 -16.32
C GLY A 69 7.82 -6.07 -16.03
N LEU A 70 8.06 -6.96 -17.01
CA LEU A 70 7.87 -8.39 -16.83
C LEU A 70 9.12 -9.03 -16.26
N GLU A 71 8.95 -9.71 -15.13
CA GLU A 71 9.90 -10.72 -14.64
C GLU A 71 9.41 -12.10 -15.04
N ALA A 72 10.18 -12.75 -15.92
CA ALA A 72 9.81 -14.04 -16.52
C ALA A 72 10.17 -15.24 -15.63
N TYR A 73 10.25 -15.05 -14.33
CA TYR A 73 10.50 -16.10 -13.33
C TYR A 73 9.72 -15.80 -12.04
N SER A 74 9.53 -16.83 -11.24
CA SER A 74 8.86 -16.69 -9.93
C SER A 74 9.75 -15.94 -8.93
N LEU A 75 9.11 -15.24 -7.98
CA LEU A 75 9.74 -14.44 -6.92
C LEU A 75 9.49 -15.07 -5.52
N PRO A 76 9.87 -16.33 -5.26
CA PRO A 76 9.36 -17.10 -4.12
C PRO A 76 9.77 -16.53 -2.77
N ALA A 77 10.98 -16.04 -2.61
CA ALA A 77 11.46 -15.57 -1.32
C ALA A 77 10.69 -14.33 -0.82
N ARG A 78 10.55 -13.31 -1.68
CA ARG A 78 9.83 -12.07 -1.33
C ARG A 78 8.33 -12.28 -1.20
N ILE A 79 7.73 -12.97 -2.16
CA ILE A 79 6.28 -13.17 -2.23
C ILE A 79 5.79 -14.15 -1.16
N GLY A 80 6.62 -15.09 -0.71
CA GLY A 80 6.31 -16.02 0.37
C GLY A 80 6.06 -15.33 1.72
N GLU A 81 6.82 -14.30 2.04
CA GLU A 81 6.60 -13.49 3.24
C GLU A 81 5.28 -12.71 3.18
N ASP A 82 4.96 -12.14 2.00
CA ASP A 82 3.71 -11.42 1.78
C ASP A 82 2.51 -12.37 1.87
N ALA A 83 2.64 -13.61 1.37
CA ALA A 83 1.61 -14.63 1.47
C ALA A 83 1.29 -15.00 2.92
N ALA A 84 2.30 -15.19 3.74
CA ALA A 84 2.14 -15.55 5.16
C ALA A 84 1.39 -14.48 5.98
N ARG A 85 1.44 -13.21 5.53
CA ARG A 85 0.74 -12.08 6.17
C ARG A 85 -0.66 -11.84 5.61
N SER A 86 -1.04 -12.55 4.55
CA SER A 86 -2.25 -12.28 3.79
C SER A 86 -3.48 -12.92 4.44
N ALA A 87 -4.58 -12.18 4.49
CA ALA A 87 -5.88 -12.71 4.92
C ALA A 87 -6.56 -13.57 3.83
N TRP A 88 -6.05 -13.57 2.61
CA TRP A 88 -6.62 -14.36 1.51
C TRP A 88 -6.17 -15.83 1.61
N PRO A 89 -7.11 -16.80 1.75
CA PRO A 89 -6.75 -18.21 1.99
C PRO A 89 -5.92 -18.87 0.88
N LEU A 90 -5.98 -18.36 -0.36
CA LEU A 90 -5.22 -18.88 -1.50
C LEU A 90 -3.88 -18.15 -1.72
N ALA A 91 -3.49 -17.22 -0.85
CA ALA A 91 -2.28 -16.42 -1.02
C ALA A 91 -1.01 -17.27 -1.12
N GLU A 92 -0.87 -18.28 -0.25
CA GLU A 92 0.28 -19.20 -0.26
C GLU A 92 0.32 -20.06 -1.53
N GLU A 93 -0.83 -20.55 -1.98
CA GLU A 93 -0.94 -21.31 -3.24
C GLU A 93 -0.51 -20.48 -4.44
N VAL A 94 -1.00 -19.24 -4.52
CA VAL A 94 -0.63 -18.30 -5.58
C VAL A 94 0.84 -17.92 -5.51
N ALA A 95 1.37 -17.66 -4.32
CA ALA A 95 2.79 -17.38 -4.12
C ALA A 95 3.68 -18.54 -4.57
N HIS A 96 3.25 -19.77 -4.38
CA HIS A 96 4.01 -20.96 -4.77
C HIS A 96 3.93 -21.25 -6.27
N ASN A 97 2.76 -21.03 -6.88
CA ASN A 97 2.47 -21.47 -8.24
C ASN A 97 2.65 -20.41 -9.34
N HIS A 98 2.92 -19.13 -8.99
CA HIS A 98 3.19 -18.14 -10.02
C HIS A 98 4.50 -18.43 -10.77
N LEU A 99 4.49 -18.23 -12.07
CA LEU A 99 5.63 -18.50 -12.95
C LEU A 99 6.32 -17.23 -13.47
N GLY A 100 5.75 -16.07 -13.19
CA GLY A 100 6.29 -14.76 -13.51
C GLY A 100 5.54 -13.67 -12.76
N ALA A 101 6.02 -12.44 -12.88
CA ALA A 101 5.37 -11.29 -12.31
C ALA A 101 5.50 -10.05 -13.20
N VAL A 102 4.46 -9.23 -13.23
CA VAL A 102 4.60 -7.84 -13.69
C VAL A 102 4.94 -6.98 -12.48
N ILE A 103 6.14 -6.41 -12.48
CA ILE A 103 6.57 -5.44 -11.47
C ILE A 103 5.99 -4.08 -11.83
N VAL A 104 5.43 -3.40 -10.86
CA VAL A 104 4.96 -2.03 -10.96
C VAL A 104 5.72 -1.18 -9.96
N ALA A 105 6.28 -0.06 -10.42
CA ALA A 105 6.74 1.01 -9.54
C ALA A 105 6.07 2.32 -9.98
N VAL A 106 5.56 3.08 -9.01
CA VAL A 106 4.96 4.40 -9.25
C VAL A 106 5.67 5.41 -8.37
N VAL A 107 6.30 6.37 -9.02
CA VAL A 107 7.16 7.38 -8.40
C VAL A 107 6.50 8.75 -8.55
N PRO A 108 6.31 9.53 -7.47
CA PRO A 108 5.73 10.85 -7.58
C PRO A 108 6.70 11.81 -8.31
N GLU A 109 6.19 12.55 -9.28
CA GLU A 109 6.93 13.62 -9.98
C GLU A 109 6.35 14.98 -9.60
N SER A 110 5.08 15.20 -9.88
CA SER A 110 4.31 16.40 -9.46
C SER A 110 3.09 16.03 -8.61
N ALA A 111 2.71 14.75 -8.56
CA ALA A 111 1.63 14.26 -7.71
C ALA A 111 2.02 14.35 -6.23
N SER A 112 1.05 14.65 -5.37
CA SER A 112 1.20 14.44 -3.92
C SER A 112 1.37 12.94 -3.61
N LEU A 113 1.88 12.63 -2.42
CA LEU A 113 2.06 11.22 -2.01
C LEU A 113 0.72 10.45 -1.99
N ALA A 114 -0.38 11.12 -1.63
CA ALA A 114 -1.72 10.52 -1.65
C ALA A 114 -2.21 10.27 -3.09
N GLU A 115 -1.96 11.19 -4.03
CA GLU A 115 -2.27 10.99 -5.45
C GLU A 115 -1.41 9.88 -6.05
N ASN A 116 -0.12 9.84 -5.71
CA ASN A 116 0.77 8.76 -6.13
C ASN A 116 0.28 7.38 -5.66
N ALA A 117 -0.24 7.29 -4.42
CA ALA A 117 -0.85 6.07 -3.91
C ALA A 117 -2.11 5.67 -4.71
N ARG A 118 -2.98 6.63 -5.05
CA ARG A 118 -4.13 6.36 -5.91
C ARG A 118 -3.72 5.91 -7.30
N ASN A 119 -2.72 6.55 -7.91
CA ASN A 119 -2.18 6.15 -9.21
C ASN A 119 -1.62 4.72 -9.19
N PHE A 120 -0.88 4.37 -8.15
CA PHE A 120 -0.37 3.00 -7.95
C PHE A 120 -1.51 1.98 -7.88
N VAL A 121 -2.55 2.26 -7.12
CA VAL A 121 -3.71 1.37 -6.99
C VAL A 121 -4.46 1.25 -8.31
N LYS A 122 -4.65 2.33 -9.06
CA LYS A 122 -5.26 2.34 -10.39
C LYS A 122 -4.50 1.42 -11.36
N VAL A 123 -3.18 1.55 -11.40
CA VAL A 123 -2.31 0.72 -12.26
C VAL A 123 -2.43 -0.76 -11.92
N LEU A 124 -2.31 -1.14 -10.64
CA LEU A 124 -2.45 -2.54 -10.22
C LEU A 124 -3.87 -3.08 -10.45
N SER A 125 -4.90 -2.26 -10.23
CA SER A 125 -6.29 -2.64 -10.46
C SER A 125 -6.54 -2.99 -11.93
N SER A 126 -6.02 -2.20 -12.88
CA SER A 126 -6.16 -2.48 -14.31
C SER A 126 -5.34 -3.70 -14.73
N LEU A 127 -4.12 -3.89 -14.20
CA LEU A 127 -3.34 -5.13 -14.40
C LEU A 127 -4.09 -6.37 -13.94
N SER A 128 -4.85 -6.28 -12.84
CA SER A 128 -5.62 -7.40 -12.30
C SER A 128 -6.69 -7.95 -13.24
N LYS A 129 -7.04 -7.23 -14.31
CA LYS A 129 -8.00 -7.65 -15.35
C LYS A 129 -7.37 -8.49 -16.45
N LEU A 130 -6.04 -8.60 -16.49
CA LEU A 130 -5.37 -9.50 -17.41
C LEU A 130 -5.66 -10.97 -17.05
N PRO A 131 -5.93 -11.83 -18.04
CA PRO A 131 -6.51 -13.15 -17.79
C PRO A 131 -5.57 -14.12 -17.06
N ASN A 132 -4.26 -13.89 -17.10
CA ASN A 132 -3.26 -14.74 -16.45
C ASN A 132 -2.78 -14.20 -15.09
N VAL A 133 -3.38 -13.12 -14.58
CA VAL A 133 -3.08 -12.60 -13.25
C VAL A 133 -3.79 -13.43 -12.19
N MET A 134 -3.00 -14.09 -11.33
CA MET A 134 -3.47 -14.95 -10.26
C MET A 134 -3.66 -14.19 -8.95
N GLY A 135 -2.86 -13.16 -8.68
CA GLY A 135 -2.88 -12.36 -7.45
C GLY A 135 -2.11 -11.07 -7.62
N LEU A 136 -2.30 -10.16 -6.67
CA LEU A 136 -1.62 -8.88 -6.60
C LEU A 136 -0.90 -8.75 -5.26
N ALA A 137 0.41 -8.54 -5.29
CA ALA A 137 1.19 -8.28 -4.09
C ALA A 137 1.37 -6.76 -3.92
N SER A 138 0.91 -6.24 -2.80
CA SER A 138 0.99 -4.83 -2.41
C SER A 138 0.97 -4.72 -0.89
N ALA A 139 1.59 -3.70 -0.34
CA ALA A 139 1.59 -3.45 1.11
C ALA A 139 2.02 -4.66 1.97
N GLY A 140 2.93 -5.51 1.46
CA GLY A 140 3.37 -6.70 2.18
C GLY A 140 2.31 -7.81 2.31
N GLN A 141 1.32 -7.83 1.41
CA GLN A 141 0.23 -8.82 1.37
C GLN A 141 -0.07 -9.23 -0.08
N ILE A 142 -0.72 -10.37 -0.25
CA ILE A 142 -1.27 -10.82 -1.54
C ILE A 142 -2.80 -10.72 -1.48
N PHE A 143 -3.35 -10.08 -2.48
CA PHE A 143 -4.79 -9.93 -2.69
C PHE A 143 -5.26 -10.78 -3.87
N SER A 144 -6.50 -11.30 -3.78
CA SER A 144 -7.13 -11.81 -4.99
C SER A 144 -7.42 -10.67 -5.97
N PRO A 145 -7.35 -10.91 -7.28
CA PRO A 145 -7.67 -9.88 -8.28
C PRO A 145 -9.03 -9.23 -8.07
N ALA A 146 -10.03 -10.00 -7.67
CA ALA A 146 -11.38 -9.50 -7.41
C ALA A 146 -11.45 -8.60 -6.16
N ALA A 147 -10.83 -9.00 -5.05
CA ALA A 147 -10.81 -8.20 -3.83
C ALA A 147 -10.06 -6.87 -4.04
N PHE A 148 -8.91 -6.91 -4.73
CA PHE A 148 -8.15 -5.70 -5.02
C PHE A 148 -8.97 -4.71 -5.87
N ARG A 149 -9.63 -5.19 -6.95
CA ARG A 149 -10.51 -4.35 -7.77
C ARG A 149 -11.66 -3.76 -6.98
N SER A 150 -12.33 -4.58 -6.16
CA SER A 150 -13.45 -4.10 -5.33
C SER A 150 -13.02 -2.98 -4.38
N ALA A 151 -11.84 -3.11 -3.76
CA ALA A 151 -11.32 -2.04 -2.92
C ALA A 151 -10.86 -0.81 -3.73
N ALA A 152 -10.31 -1.00 -4.93
CA ALA A 152 -9.88 0.08 -5.81
C ALA A 152 -11.06 0.92 -6.36
N LEU A 153 -12.25 0.33 -6.55
CA LEU A 153 -13.45 1.06 -7.00
C LEU A 153 -13.89 2.16 -6.03
N GLN A 154 -13.50 2.07 -4.76
CA GLN A 154 -13.76 3.14 -3.80
C GLN A 154 -13.10 4.48 -4.20
N ILE A 155 -12.01 4.42 -5.01
CA ILE A 155 -11.37 5.63 -5.54
C ILE A 155 -12.25 6.33 -6.59
N GLU A 156 -13.09 5.59 -7.34
CA GLU A 156 -14.07 6.20 -8.28
C GLU A 156 -15.20 6.90 -7.54
N GLU A 157 -15.67 6.30 -6.44
CA GLU A 157 -16.77 6.82 -5.63
C GLU A 157 -16.35 8.01 -4.76
N ALA A 158 -15.09 8.01 -4.28
CA ALA A 158 -14.50 9.06 -3.47
C ALA A 158 -13.06 9.34 -3.93
N PRO A 159 -12.85 10.18 -4.97
CA PRO A 159 -11.55 10.40 -5.60
C PRO A 159 -10.46 10.95 -4.67
N GLU A 160 -10.86 11.64 -3.60
CA GLU A 160 -9.96 12.17 -2.56
C GLU A 160 -9.57 11.14 -1.49
N MET A 161 -10.29 10.02 -1.40
CA MET A 161 -10.02 9.02 -0.37
C MET A 161 -8.65 8.38 -0.54
N PHE A 162 -7.93 8.24 0.57
CA PHE A 162 -6.65 7.54 0.59
C PHE A 162 -6.86 6.02 0.64
N PRO A 163 -6.29 5.24 -0.30
CA PRO A 163 -6.49 3.79 -0.39
C PRO A 163 -5.63 3.02 0.63
N ALA A 164 -5.78 3.33 1.91
CA ALA A 164 -4.91 2.89 2.99
C ALA A 164 -4.64 1.37 2.97
N SER A 165 -5.69 0.55 2.92
CA SER A 165 -5.58 -0.92 2.98
C SER A 165 -4.86 -1.56 1.80
N LEU A 166 -4.69 -0.85 0.68
CA LEU A 166 -4.00 -1.34 -0.52
C LEU A 166 -2.53 -0.90 -0.59
N VAL A 167 -2.10 0.07 0.22
CA VAL A 167 -0.75 0.65 0.18
C VAL A 167 -0.01 0.61 1.52
N ILE A 168 -0.73 0.37 2.63
CA ILE A 168 -0.20 0.21 3.98
C ILE A 168 -0.58 -1.17 4.51
N TYR A 169 0.35 -1.85 5.17
CA TYR A 169 0.07 -3.06 5.93
C TYR A 169 -0.49 -2.70 7.31
N PHE A 170 -1.59 -3.35 7.69
CA PHE A 170 -2.20 -3.27 9.01
C PHE A 170 -2.10 -4.64 9.67
N GLY A 171 -1.07 -4.83 10.48
CA GLY A 171 -0.84 -6.06 11.22
C GLY A 171 -1.59 -6.08 12.54
N THR A 172 -2.11 -7.25 12.91
CA THR A 172 -2.61 -7.51 14.26
C THR A 172 -2.05 -8.83 14.76
N TRP A 173 -1.68 -8.90 16.04
CA TRP A 173 -1.16 -10.11 16.66
C TRP A 173 -1.57 -10.19 18.13
N GLN A 174 -1.46 -11.38 18.69
CA GLN A 174 -1.65 -11.65 20.12
C GLN A 174 -0.37 -12.28 20.66
N GLU A 175 0.08 -11.85 21.82
CA GLU A 175 1.29 -12.42 22.45
C GLU A 175 1.10 -13.87 22.88
N THR A 176 -0.11 -14.19 23.34
CA THR A 176 -0.53 -15.53 23.71
C THR A 176 -1.95 -15.77 23.26
N GLU A 177 -2.35 -17.04 23.09
CA GLU A 177 -3.72 -17.38 22.75
C GLU A 177 -4.72 -16.83 23.79
N GLY A 178 -5.72 -16.08 23.31
CA GLY A 178 -6.72 -15.42 24.15
C GLY A 178 -6.29 -14.10 24.78
N ALA A 179 -5.05 -13.63 24.55
CA ALA A 179 -4.65 -12.28 24.92
C ALA A 179 -5.38 -11.24 24.05
N GLN A 180 -5.42 -10.02 24.53
CA GLN A 180 -5.93 -8.88 23.75
C GLN A 180 -5.00 -8.61 22.55
N PRO A 181 -5.55 -8.25 21.37
CA PRO A 181 -4.74 -8.01 20.20
C PRO A 181 -3.98 -6.68 20.30
N ASN A 182 -2.76 -6.72 19.82
CA ASN A 182 -1.97 -5.56 19.43
C ASN A 182 -2.19 -5.28 17.94
N GLY A 183 -1.81 -4.09 17.49
CA GLY A 183 -1.80 -3.75 16.09
C GLY A 183 -0.72 -2.75 15.73
N CYS A 184 -0.22 -2.85 14.49
CA CYS A 184 0.70 -1.86 13.95
C CYS A 184 0.48 -1.62 12.46
N THR A 185 0.92 -0.46 12.00
CA THR A 185 1.09 -0.17 10.58
C THR A 185 2.50 -0.53 10.13
N PHE A 186 2.66 -0.77 8.82
CA PHE A 186 3.96 -0.87 8.17
C PHE A 186 3.89 -0.28 6.76
N GLY A 187 4.76 0.69 6.47
CA GLY A 187 4.83 1.36 5.18
C GLY A 187 4.52 2.85 5.20
N LEU A 188 4.21 3.44 6.34
CA LEU A 188 3.95 4.88 6.50
C LEU A 188 5.18 5.75 6.25
N GLY A 189 6.39 5.21 6.44
CA GLY A 189 7.64 5.90 6.12
C GLY A 189 7.70 6.42 4.67
N ARG A 190 7.07 5.73 3.70
CA ARG A 190 6.96 6.17 2.31
C ARG A 190 6.14 7.46 2.15
N PHE A 191 5.34 7.78 3.14
CA PHE A 191 4.49 8.97 3.21
C PHE A 191 5.05 10.02 4.17
N ALA A 192 6.32 9.88 4.61
CA ALA A 192 6.94 10.72 5.62
C ALA A 192 6.20 10.76 6.96
N LEU A 193 5.53 9.66 7.31
CA LEU A 193 4.78 9.50 8.55
C LEU A 193 5.43 8.41 9.42
N PRO A 194 5.42 8.56 10.74
CA PRO A 194 5.80 7.48 11.65
C PRO A 194 4.76 6.36 11.60
N GLU A 195 5.21 5.14 11.83
CA GLU A 195 4.29 4.01 12.01
C GLU A 195 3.42 4.21 13.25
N ILE A 196 2.24 3.60 13.26
CA ILE A 196 1.25 3.71 14.35
C ILE A 196 1.09 2.34 14.99
N GLU A 197 1.05 2.31 16.32
CA GLU A 197 0.74 1.11 17.13
C GLU A 197 -0.50 1.33 17.99
N VAL A 198 -1.22 0.24 18.21
CA VAL A 198 -2.29 0.13 19.21
C VAL A 198 -1.86 -0.96 20.19
N GLU A 199 -1.66 -0.59 21.45
CA GLU A 199 -1.35 -1.53 22.52
C GLU A 199 -2.58 -2.38 22.88
N PRO A 200 -2.40 -3.48 23.63
CA PRO A 200 -3.50 -4.36 24.01
C PRO A 200 -4.64 -3.59 24.64
N SER A 201 -5.82 -3.73 24.08
CA SER A 201 -7.02 -3.03 24.49
C SER A 201 -8.22 -4.00 24.48
N GLU A 202 -9.39 -3.57 24.95
CA GLU A 202 -10.61 -4.35 24.88
C GLU A 202 -11.17 -4.55 23.46
N LEU A 203 -10.48 -4.01 22.43
CA LEU A 203 -10.85 -4.14 21.03
C LEU A 203 -10.51 -5.54 20.51
N ASP A 204 -11.31 -6.06 19.61
CA ASP A 204 -10.93 -7.25 18.82
C ASP A 204 -9.97 -6.86 17.67
N ALA A 205 -9.39 -7.84 17.00
CA ALA A 205 -8.42 -7.61 15.93
C ALA A 205 -8.99 -6.80 14.75
N ALA A 206 -10.29 -6.94 14.46
CA ALA A 206 -10.94 -6.19 13.39
C ALA A 206 -11.11 -4.72 13.78
N ALA A 207 -11.48 -4.44 15.03
CA ALA A 207 -11.60 -3.09 15.55
C ALA A 207 -10.24 -2.39 15.69
N VAL A 208 -9.18 -3.10 16.12
CA VAL A 208 -7.79 -2.59 16.12
C VAL A 208 -7.37 -2.19 14.71
N ARG A 209 -7.60 -3.05 13.71
CA ARG A 209 -7.30 -2.75 12.32
C ARG A 209 -8.08 -1.52 11.81
N ALA A 210 -9.38 -1.43 12.13
CA ALA A 210 -10.21 -0.29 11.72
C ALA A 210 -9.74 1.03 12.36
N LEU A 211 -9.31 0.99 13.62
CA LEU A 211 -8.74 2.13 14.33
C LEU A 211 -7.45 2.63 13.65
N LEU A 212 -6.51 1.72 13.35
CA LEU A 212 -5.28 2.04 12.63
C LEU A 212 -5.56 2.64 11.25
N GLU A 213 -6.48 2.02 10.49
CA GLU A 213 -6.86 2.51 9.16
C GLU A 213 -7.47 3.91 9.23
N ALA A 214 -8.34 4.18 10.20
CA ALA A 214 -8.94 5.50 10.40
C ALA A 214 -7.87 6.55 10.77
N ALA A 215 -6.92 6.21 11.65
CA ALA A 215 -5.83 7.11 12.02
C ALA A 215 -4.93 7.47 10.83
N VAL A 216 -4.59 6.48 9.97
CA VAL A 216 -3.83 6.69 8.74
C VAL A 216 -4.60 7.60 7.78
N ARG A 217 -5.89 7.32 7.54
CA ARG A 217 -6.72 8.14 6.65
C ARG A 217 -6.80 9.58 7.11
N VAL A 218 -7.02 9.83 8.39
CA VAL A 218 -7.07 11.21 8.91
C VAL A 218 -5.77 11.95 8.60
N GLN A 219 -4.60 11.34 8.81
CA GLN A 219 -3.33 11.98 8.50
C GLN A 219 -3.16 12.25 7.00
N MET A 220 -3.48 11.27 6.15
CA MET A 220 -3.29 11.36 4.71
C MET A 220 -4.29 12.30 4.02
N GLU A 221 -5.55 12.32 4.46
CA GLU A 221 -6.62 13.11 3.86
C GLU A 221 -6.63 14.55 4.35
N THR A 222 -6.23 14.79 5.61
CA THR A 222 -6.19 16.15 6.18
C THR A 222 -4.82 16.82 6.11
N GLY A 223 -3.76 16.05 5.87
CA GLY A 223 -2.36 16.50 5.96
C GLY A 223 -1.89 16.78 7.40
N LYS A 224 -2.69 16.41 8.40
CA LYS A 224 -2.32 16.56 9.82
C LYS A 224 -1.45 15.39 10.26
N VAL A 225 -0.16 15.62 10.45
CA VAL A 225 0.72 14.64 11.10
C VAL A 225 0.45 14.64 12.60
N PHE A 226 0.13 13.47 13.16
CA PHE A 226 -0.06 13.33 14.61
C PHE A 226 1.23 13.59 15.38
N LYS A 227 1.08 14.21 16.55
CA LYS A 227 2.15 14.53 17.48
C LYS A 227 1.83 13.96 18.85
N ASP A 228 2.85 13.82 19.68
CA ASP A 228 2.70 13.47 21.08
C ASP A 228 1.71 14.41 21.79
N GLY A 229 0.72 13.84 22.50
CA GLY A 229 -0.36 14.55 23.16
C GLY A 229 -1.54 14.93 22.28
N ASP A 230 -1.52 14.67 20.96
CA ASP A 230 -2.73 14.87 20.13
C ASP A 230 -3.84 13.91 20.55
N VAL A 231 -5.09 14.36 20.34
CA VAL A 231 -6.27 13.53 20.56
C VAL A 231 -6.88 13.15 19.22
N PHE A 232 -7.14 11.87 19.06
CA PHE A 232 -7.79 11.27 17.89
C PHE A 232 -9.09 10.58 18.32
N ALA A 233 -10.21 10.96 17.72
CA ALA A 233 -11.52 10.36 17.99
C ALA A 233 -11.90 9.35 16.91
N HIS A 234 -12.27 8.14 17.31
CA HIS A 234 -12.78 7.10 16.41
C HIS A 234 -13.98 6.39 17.03
N GLN A 235 -15.10 6.33 16.31
CA GLN A 235 -16.36 5.70 16.76
C GLN A 235 -16.84 6.15 18.15
N GLY A 236 -16.65 7.43 18.48
CA GLY A 236 -17.07 8.00 19.75
C GLY A 236 -16.14 7.73 20.94
N VAL A 237 -14.99 7.11 20.69
CA VAL A 237 -13.92 6.90 21.67
C VAL A 237 -12.77 7.85 21.36
N GLU A 238 -12.20 8.49 22.37
CA GLU A 238 -11.01 9.32 22.24
C GLU A 238 -9.76 8.51 22.55
N TYR A 239 -8.72 8.73 21.75
CA TYR A 239 -7.39 8.13 21.90
C TYR A 239 -6.38 9.26 22.02
N VAL A 240 -5.48 9.15 22.97
CA VAL A 240 -4.31 10.04 23.09
C VAL A 240 -3.16 9.43 22.29
N VAL A 241 -2.48 10.26 21.54
CA VAL A 241 -1.31 9.86 20.74
C VAL A 241 -0.06 10.05 21.60
N HIS A 242 0.75 9.01 21.74
CA HIS A 242 2.04 9.05 22.41
C HIS A 242 3.15 8.66 21.44
N PHE A 243 4.30 9.33 21.49
CA PHE A 243 5.46 8.96 20.72
C PHE A 243 6.47 8.21 21.60
N GLY A 244 6.80 6.98 21.23
CA GLY A 244 7.65 6.12 22.04
C GLY A 244 8.34 5.00 21.25
N PRO A 245 9.15 4.18 21.93
CA PRO A 245 9.73 3.00 21.33
C PRO A 245 8.66 2.03 20.85
N SER A 246 8.83 1.48 19.64
CA SER A 246 7.92 0.47 19.12
C SER A 246 7.98 -0.82 19.94
N THR A 247 6.83 -1.42 20.20
CA THR A 247 6.69 -2.75 20.80
C THR A 247 6.76 -3.86 19.74
N GLY A 248 6.29 -3.58 18.53
CA GLY A 248 6.25 -4.54 17.42
C GLY A 248 7.44 -4.49 16.47
N ILE A 249 8.15 -3.36 16.39
CA ILE A 249 9.26 -3.14 15.43
C ILE A 249 10.54 -2.73 16.18
N PRO A 250 11.43 -3.66 16.55
CA PRO A 250 12.60 -3.36 17.35
C PRO A 250 13.48 -2.25 16.76
N GLY A 251 13.94 -1.33 17.63
CA GLY A 251 14.86 -0.25 17.26
C GLY A 251 14.23 0.94 16.52
N THR A 252 12.91 0.97 16.43
CA THR A 252 12.15 2.09 15.86
C THR A 252 11.36 2.82 16.95
N SER A 253 10.87 4.02 16.62
CA SER A 253 9.88 4.75 17.42
C SER A 253 8.62 4.92 16.60
N THR A 254 7.47 4.79 17.25
CA THR A 254 6.14 4.80 16.64
C THR A 254 5.20 5.74 17.40
N LEU A 255 4.06 6.03 16.82
CA LEU A 255 2.94 6.66 17.50
C LEU A 255 2.06 5.57 18.12
N HIS A 256 1.80 5.66 19.40
CA HIS A 256 0.90 4.76 20.13
C HIS A 256 -0.45 5.44 20.32
N LEU A 257 -1.54 4.71 20.04
CA LEU A 257 -2.89 5.16 20.29
C LEU A 257 -3.40 4.51 21.60
N GLU A 258 -3.49 5.29 22.64
CA GLU A 258 -3.96 4.85 23.96
C GLU A 258 -5.37 5.41 24.22
N LYS A 259 -6.31 4.55 24.65
CA LYS A 259 -7.68 4.96 24.98
C LYS A 259 -7.65 5.93 26.17
N HIS A 260 -8.27 7.10 26.01
CA HIS A 260 -8.37 8.13 27.05
C HIS A 260 -9.33 7.73 28.15
#